data_5122e42ee494a35f62719f208120ac92
#
_entry.id   5122e42ee494a35f62719f208120ac92
#
_cell.length_a   1.000
_cell.length_b   1.000
_cell.length_c   1.000
_cell.angle_alpha   90.00
_cell.angle_beta   90.00
_cell.angle_gamma   90.00
#
_symmetry.space_group_name_H-M   'P 1'
#
loop_
_entity.id
_entity.type
_entity.pdbx_description
1 polymer ?
#
loop_
_entity_poly.entity_id
_entity_poly.type
_entity_poly.pdbx_seq_one_letter_code
_entity_poly.pdbx_strand_id
1 'polypeptide(L)'
;MSYSRNWAGLSLDRARIMGIVNVTPDSFSDGGQFHHVDAALEHGRRLAAEGADILDVGGESTRPGAAPVSREDELARVLPVVEGLAAEGYLVSIDTRHPEIMIEAAQAGAKIINDVSGFTTSPNSIETAVQLNLPVCLMHMQGTPETMQQAPRYVDAARDVANWLHAQADAMVEAGFSPDLICLDPGIGFGKTLDHNLSIMTHWSLYETRFPALLGVSRKSFIQKIMGEEDAAKRLPGSLIAAAAAYRQGCRLFRVHDVAPTVQALAVEDALIQASH
;
A
#
# COMPACT_ATOMS: atom_id res chain seq x y z
N MET A 1 -17.64 4.40 17.43
CA MET A 1 -16.36 4.49 18.17
C MET A 1 -15.31 4.93 17.16
N SER A 2 -14.53 5.99 17.42
CA SER A 2 -13.42 6.37 16.55
C SER A 2 -12.31 5.33 16.73
N TYR A 3 -11.71 4.87 15.64
CA TYR A 3 -10.50 4.04 15.68
C TYR A 3 -9.34 4.79 16.36
N SER A 4 -8.33 4.04 16.81
CA SER A 4 -7.10 4.64 17.35
C SER A 4 -6.48 5.57 16.29
N ARG A 5 -6.18 6.82 16.66
CA ARG A 5 -5.44 7.74 15.80
C ARG A 5 -3.95 7.37 15.69
N ASN A 6 -3.60 6.14 15.99
CA ASN A 6 -2.25 5.59 15.88
C ASN A 6 -2.30 4.27 15.13
N TRP A 7 -1.35 4.04 14.25
CA TRP A 7 -1.13 2.77 13.58
C TRP A 7 0.36 2.58 13.30
N ALA A 8 0.87 1.36 13.46
CA ALA A 8 2.30 1.03 13.28
C ALA A 8 3.25 1.94 14.08
N GLY A 9 2.84 2.39 15.28
CA GLY A 9 3.59 3.33 16.11
C GLY A 9 3.56 4.78 15.64
N LEU A 10 2.82 5.09 14.57
CA LEU A 10 2.70 6.43 14.00
C LEU A 10 1.38 7.08 14.41
N SER A 11 1.42 8.34 14.90
CA SER A 11 0.22 9.15 15.04
C SER A 11 -0.37 9.48 13.67
N LEU A 12 -1.69 9.39 13.52
CA LEU A 12 -2.44 9.74 12.31
C LEU A 12 -3.06 11.16 12.39
N ASP A 13 -2.48 12.03 13.21
CA ASP A 13 -2.90 13.44 13.30
C ASP A 13 -2.48 14.25 12.06
N ARG A 14 -1.50 13.75 11.29
CA ARG A 14 -1.06 14.27 10.00
C ARG A 14 -1.05 13.17 8.93
N ALA A 15 -0.87 13.55 7.68
CA ALA A 15 -0.57 12.59 6.62
C ALA A 15 0.69 11.77 6.95
N ARG A 16 0.62 10.45 6.73
CA ARG A 16 1.73 9.52 6.80
C ARG A 16 1.99 8.95 5.41
N ILE A 17 3.23 8.96 5.02
CA ILE A 17 3.65 8.61 3.66
C ILE A 17 4.40 7.30 3.67
N MET A 18 3.87 6.32 2.95
CA MET A 18 4.50 5.04 2.66
C MET A 18 5.13 5.13 1.27
N GLY A 19 6.45 5.22 1.22
CA GLY A 19 7.22 5.30 -0.01
C GLY A 19 7.46 3.92 -0.62
N ILE A 20 7.21 3.77 -1.93
CA ILE A 20 7.30 2.50 -2.64
C ILE A 20 8.74 2.20 -3.05
N VAL A 21 9.30 1.07 -2.59
CA VAL A 21 10.62 0.55 -2.95
C VAL A 21 10.44 -0.75 -3.73
N ASN A 22 10.27 -0.64 -5.06
CA ASN A 22 10.15 -1.82 -5.93
C ASN A 22 11.52 -2.42 -6.22
N VAL A 23 11.72 -3.69 -5.89
CA VAL A 23 12.94 -4.46 -6.16
C VAL A 23 12.67 -5.44 -7.31
N THR A 24 12.22 -4.91 -8.45
CA THR A 24 11.95 -5.71 -9.66
C THR A 24 13.03 -5.48 -10.72
N PRO A 25 13.33 -6.45 -11.60
CA PRO A 25 14.35 -6.32 -12.63
C PRO A 25 14.17 -5.09 -13.53
N ASP A 26 12.92 -4.73 -13.84
CA ASP A 26 12.59 -3.58 -14.67
C ASP A 26 12.84 -2.23 -13.97
N SER A 27 12.97 -2.22 -12.65
CA SER A 27 13.19 -0.99 -11.89
C SER A 27 14.64 -0.51 -11.93
N PHE A 28 15.61 -1.39 -12.28
CA PHE A 28 17.05 -1.11 -12.23
C PHE A 28 17.78 -1.85 -13.37
N SER A 29 17.57 -1.45 -14.63
CA SER A 29 17.78 -2.25 -15.85
C SER A 29 19.23 -2.57 -16.29
N ASP A 30 20.30 -2.09 -15.63
CA ASP A 30 21.66 -2.17 -16.18
C ASP A 30 22.76 -2.83 -15.31
N GLY A 31 22.41 -3.64 -14.31
CA GLY A 31 23.42 -4.24 -13.43
C GLY A 31 23.03 -5.59 -12.84
N GLY A 32 24.00 -6.43 -12.52
CA GLY A 32 23.77 -7.72 -11.86
C GLY A 32 23.11 -7.57 -10.48
N GLN A 33 22.75 -8.68 -9.87
CA GLN A 33 21.91 -8.77 -8.64
C GLN A 33 22.37 -7.84 -7.48
N PHE A 34 23.66 -7.65 -7.28
CA PHE A 34 24.20 -6.73 -6.26
C PHE A 34 23.91 -5.26 -6.57
N HIS A 35 23.97 -4.85 -7.84
CA HIS A 35 23.63 -3.47 -8.23
C HIS A 35 22.16 -3.14 -8.00
N HIS A 36 21.27 -4.14 -8.09
CA HIS A 36 19.83 -3.93 -7.81
C HIS A 36 19.57 -3.69 -6.31
N VAL A 37 20.28 -4.38 -5.41
CA VAL A 37 20.14 -4.18 -3.96
C VAL A 37 20.65 -2.80 -3.56
N ASP A 38 21.86 -2.41 -3.99
CA ASP A 38 22.44 -1.10 -3.68
C ASP A 38 21.55 0.05 -4.20
N ALA A 39 21.04 -0.06 -5.42
CA ALA A 39 20.14 0.94 -6.00
C ALA A 39 18.80 1.02 -5.24
N ALA A 40 18.26 -0.12 -4.77
CA ALA A 40 17.04 -0.15 -3.96
C ALA A 40 17.26 0.47 -2.57
N LEU A 41 18.41 0.21 -1.93
CA LEU A 41 18.80 0.83 -0.67
C LEU A 41 18.95 2.35 -0.81
N GLU A 42 19.65 2.81 -1.85
CA GLU A 42 19.80 4.24 -2.15
C GLU A 42 18.45 4.90 -2.42
N HIS A 43 17.58 4.23 -3.19
CA HIS A 43 16.23 4.70 -3.42
C HIS A 43 15.43 4.83 -2.12
N GLY A 44 15.46 3.81 -1.24
CA GLY A 44 14.80 3.84 0.06
C GLY A 44 15.29 5.00 0.94
N ARG A 45 16.60 5.20 1.04
CA ARG A 45 17.20 6.35 1.76
C ARG A 45 16.75 7.69 1.20
N ARG A 46 16.67 7.80 -0.13
CA ARG A 46 16.15 9.01 -0.79
C ARG A 46 14.69 9.26 -0.43
N LEU A 47 13.82 8.24 -0.51
CA LEU A 47 12.41 8.39 -0.13
C LEU A 47 12.25 8.79 1.34
N ALA A 48 13.06 8.24 2.24
CA ALA A 48 13.07 8.64 3.64
C ALA A 48 13.51 10.11 3.82
N ALA A 49 14.56 10.55 3.12
CA ALA A 49 15.01 11.95 3.11
C ALA A 49 13.97 12.90 2.51
N GLU A 50 13.15 12.43 1.57
CA GLU A 50 12.02 13.15 0.98
C GLU A 50 10.80 13.24 1.93
N GLY A 51 10.80 12.52 3.05
CA GLY A 51 9.77 12.57 4.08
C GLY A 51 8.84 11.36 4.14
N ALA A 52 9.25 10.19 3.60
CA ALA A 52 8.52 8.96 3.83
C ALA A 52 8.59 8.55 5.31
N ASP A 53 7.46 8.24 5.91
CA ASP A 53 7.36 7.69 7.27
C ASP A 53 7.60 6.17 7.27
N ILE A 54 7.29 5.48 6.17
CA ILE A 54 7.38 4.03 5.97
C ILE A 54 8.02 3.77 4.62
N LEU A 55 8.89 2.77 4.52
CA LEU A 55 9.45 2.27 3.27
C LEU A 55 8.85 0.90 2.96
N ASP A 56 8.10 0.79 1.87
CA ASP A 56 7.35 -0.42 1.50
C ASP A 56 8.09 -1.18 0.41
N VAL A 57 8.74 -2.27 0.79
CA VAL A 57 9.64 -3.07 -0.07
C VAL A 57 8.85 -4.19 -0.72
N GLY A 58 8.84 -4.25 -2.06
CA GLY A 58 8.16 -5.29 -2.83
C GLY A 58 9.03 -5.90 -3.92
N GLY A 59 9.05 -7.24 -4.02
CA GLY A 59 9.84 -8.01 -4.99
C GLY A 59 9.05 -8.52 -6.19
N GLU A 60 7.72 -8.49 -6.11
CA GLU A 60 6.80 -8.91 -7.18
C GLU A 60 6.04 -7.70 -7.73
N SER A 61 5.92 -7.62 -9.06
CA SER A 61 5.08 -6.61 -9.69
C SER A 61 3.61 -7.02 -9.62
N THR A 62 2.78 -6.19 -8.99
CA THR A 62 1.32 -6.39 -8.92
C THR A 62 0.56 -5.64 -10.03
N ARG A 63 1.27 -5.14 -11.06
CA ARG A 63 0.66 -4.47 -12.22
C ARG A 63 -0.18 -5.47 -13.03
N PRO A 64 -1.26 -5.01 -13.69
CA PRO A 64 -2.04 -5.87 -14.57
C PRO A 64 -1.16 -6.58 -15.61
N GLY A 65 -1.28 -7.92 -15.68
CA GLY A 65 -0.53 -8.74 -16.63
C GLY A 65 0.92 -9.03 -16.24
N ALA A 66 1.37 -8.65 -15.05
CA ALA A 66 2.70 -9.03 -14.59
C ALA A 66 2.79 -10.55 -14.40
N ALA A 67 3.89 -11.14 -14.87
CA ALA A 67 4.16 -12.56 -14.63
C ALA A 67 4.45 -12.79 -13.13
N PRO A 68 3.95 -13.90 -12.57
CA PRO A 68 4.27 -14.26 -11.19
C PRO A 68 5.76 -14.54 -11.03
N VAL A 69 6.29 -14.19 -9.86
CA VAL A 69 7.70 -14.41 -9.49
C VAL A 69 7.76 -15.65 -8.59
N SER A 70 8.84 -16.45 -8.70
CA SER A 70 9.05 -17.54 -7.76
C SER A 70 9.29 -17.00 -6.35
N ARG A 71 8.93 -17.77 -5.31
CA ARG A 71 9.15 -17.35 -3.92
C ARG A 71 10.62 -17.15 -3.60
N GLU A 72 11.47 -18.03 -4.15
CA GLU A 72 12.93 -17.95 -4.03
C GLU A 72 13.48 -16.65 -4.63
N ASP A 73 13.01 -16.27 -5.82
CA ASP A 73 13.41 -15.03 -6.46
C ASP A 73 12.89 -13.80 -5.71
N GLU A 74 11.65 -13.83 -5.22
CA GLU A 74 11.09 -12.74 -4.42
C GLU A 74 11.89 -12.55 -3.13
N LEU A 75 12.15 -13.63 -2.38
CA LEU A 75 13.01 -13.61 -1.19
C LEU A 75 14.40 -13.03 -1.49
N ALA A 76 15.07 -13.55 -2.52
CA ALA A 76 16.42 -13.11 -2.89
C ALA A 76 16.48 -11.61 -3.22
N ARG A 77 15.37 -11.03 -3.72
CA ARG A 77 15.26 -9.60 -4.01
C ARG A 77 15.02 -8.77 -2.75
N VAL A 78 14.03 -9.15 -1.93
CA VAL A 78 13.55 -8.28 -0.86
C VAL A 78 14.36 -8.35 0.41
N LEU A 79 14.85 -9.53 0.82
CA LEU A 79 15.49 -9.69 2.11
C LEU A 79 16.71 -8.79 2.33
N PRO A 80 17.68 -8.69 1.40
CA PRO A 80 18.84 -7.80 1.59
C PRO A 80 18.45 -6.33 1.71
N VAL A 81 17.37 -5.91 1.03
CA VAL A 81 16.88 -4.52 1.08
C VAL A 81 16.15 -4.25 2.39
N VAL A 82 15.30 -5.19 2.85
CA VAL A 82 14.62 -5.10 4.16
C VAL A 82 15.65 -5.02 5.28
N GLU A 83 16.63 -5.95 5.30
CA GLU A 83 17.68 -5.99 6.31
C GLU A 83 18.51 -4.68 6.33
N GLY A 84 18.94 -4.21 5.16
CA GLY A 84 19.75 -2.99 5.04
C GLY A 84 19.01 -1.75 5.54
N LEU A 85 17.76 -1.55 5.10
CA LEU A 85 16.95 -0.39 5.52
C LEU A 85 16.55 -0.47 7.01
N ALA A 86 16.20 -1.66 7.50
CA ALA A 86 15.87 -1.86 8.92
C ALA A 86 17.07 -1.64 9.84
N ALA A 87 18.28 -2.09 9.44
CA ALA A 87 19.54 -1.85 10.18
C ALA A 87 19.88 -0.36 10.29
N GLU A 88 19.45 0.46 9.32
CA GLU A 88 19.60 1.92 9.35
C GLU A 88 18.51 2.63 10.19
N GLY A 89 17.57 1.87 10.77
CA GLY A 89 16.54 2.39 11.66
C GLY A 89 15.27 2.89 10.95
N TYR A 90 15.10 2.62 9.66
CA TYR A 90 13.87 2.96 8.94
C TYR A 90 12.72 2.02 9.32
N LEU A 91 11.49 2.53 9.31
CA LEU A 91 10.29 1.71 9.46
C LEU A 91 9.98 1.03 8.12
N VAL A 92 10.26 -0.27 8.03
CA VAL A 92 10.13 -1.05 6.81
C VAL A 92 8.84 -1.85 6.81
N SER A 93 8.11 -1.79 5.68
CA SER A 93 6.99 -2.64 5.31
C SER A 93 7.44 -3.63 4.25
N ILE A 94 6.92 -4.86 4.30
CA ILE A 94 7.07 -5.87 3.25
C ILE A 94 5.78 -5.97 2.44
N ASP A 95 5.83 -5.68 1.13
CA ASP A 95 4.73 -5.88 0.17
C ASP A 95 4.83 -7.29 -0.42
N THR A 96 4.09 -8.21 0.19
CA THR A 96 4.03 -9.62 -0.24
C THR A 96 2.72 -10.27 0.15
N ARG A 97 2.30 -11.27 -0.64
CA ARG A 97 1.14 -12.13 -0.38
C ARG A 97 1.52 -13.53 0.11
N HIS A 98 2.81 -13.81 0.30
CA HIS A 98 3.33 -15.13 0.65
C HIS A 98 3.71 -15.21 2.12
N PRO A 99 3.06 -16.09 2.93
CA PRO A 99 3.34 -16.22 4.36
C PRO A 99 4.80 -16.50 4.70
N GLU A 100 5.49 -17.27 3.89
CA GLU A 100 6.91 -17.59 4.07
C GLU A 100 7.78 -16.34 3.98
N ILE A 101 7.45 -15.44 3.03
CA ILE A 101 8.17 -14.18 2.84
C ILE A 101 7.86 -13.19 3.98
N MET A 102 6.60 -13.19 4.46
CA MET A 102 6.23 -12.37 5.64
C MET A 102 7.09 -12.75 6.85
N ILE A 103 7.31 -14.05 7.09
CA ILE A 103 8.11 -14.56 8.22
C ILE A 103 9.58 -14.13 8.07
N GLU A 104 10.20 -14.41 6.93
CA GLU A 104 11.61 -14.10 6.69
C GLU A 104 11.86 -12.58 6.71
N ALA A 105 10.98 -11.78 6.11
CA ALA A 105 11.09 -10.32 6.14
C ALA A 105 10.91 -9.75 7.57
N ALA A 106 10.02 -10.32 8.39
CA ALA A 106 9.87 -9.93 9.78
C ALA A 106 11.15 -10.21 10.59
N GLN A 107 11.80 -11.37 10.34
CA GLN A 107 13.09 -11.71 10.95
C GLN A 107 14.22 -10.78 10.49
N ALA A 108 14.18 -10.36 9.20
CA ALA A 108 15.12 -9.39 8.64
C ALA A 108 14.87 -7.95 9.10
N GLY A 109 13.79 -7.69 9.86
CA GLY A 109 13.53 -6.40 10.50
C GLY A 109 12.32 -5.63 9.98
N ALA A 110 11.54 -6.17 9.04
CA ALA A 110 10.26 -5.57 8.66
C ALA A 110 9.32 -5.48 9.87
N LYS A 111 8.59 -4.37 9.98
CA LYS A 111 7.67 -4.07 11.09
C LYS A 111 6.23 -3.91 10.64
N ILE A 112 5.96 -4.00 9.35
CA ILE A 112 4.62 -3.90 8.75
C ILE A 112 4.54 -4.95 7.65
N ILE A 113 3.36 -5.56 7.49
CA ILE A 113 3.03 -6.46 6.38
C ILE A 113 1.99 -5.76 5.51
N ASN A 114 2.28 -5.61 4.22
CA ASN A 114 1.35 -5.09 3.23
C ASN A 114 0.96 -6.24 2.28
N ASP A 115 -0.29 -6.75 2.41
CA ASP A 115 -0.76 -7.88 1.59
C ASP A 115 -1.86 -7.43 0.63
N VAL A 116 -1.48 -7.31 -0.65
CA VAL A 116 -2.40 -6.93 -1.73
C VAL A 116 -3.50 -7.97 -2.03
N SER A 117 -3.37 -9.19 -1.51
CA SER A 117 -4.39 -10.24 -1.64
C SER A 117 -5.42 -10.23 -0.52
N GLY A 118 -5.22 -9.43 0.52
CA GLY A 118 -6.07 -9.41 1.70
C GLY A 118 -5.99 -10.67 2.53
N PHE A 119 -4.83 -11.28 2.61
CA PHE A 119 -4.57 -12.53 3.35
C PHE A 119 -5.38 -13.74 2.85
N THR A 120 -5.66 -13.77 1.52
CA THR A 120 -6.44 -14.86 0.90
C THR A 120 -5.62 -15.78 0.01
N THR A 121 -4.35 -15.48 -0.25
CA THR A 121 -3.49 -16.28 -1.15
C THR A 121 -3.21 -17.69 -0.62
N SER A 122 -3.08 -17.83 0.70
CA SER A 122 -2.82 -19.11 1.35
C SER A 122 -3.76 -19.33 2.54
N PRO A 123 -4.18 -20.57 2.83
CA PRO A 123 -4.94 -20.90 4.03
C PRO A 123 -4.24 -20.46 5.33
N ASN A 124 -2.92 -20.38 5.33
CA ASN A 124 -2.11 -20.00 6.50
C ASN A 124 -1.83 -18.49 6.60
N SER A 125 -2.32 -17.66 5.65
CA SER A 125 -1.99 -16.23 5.63
C SER A 125 -2.43 -15.52 6.91
N ILE A 126 -3.67 -15.75 7.37
CA ILE A 126 -4.18 -15.15 8.61
C ILE A 126 -3.43 -15.69 9.83
N GLU A 127 -3.20 -16.99 9.91
CA GLU A 127 -2.45 -17.61 11.01
C GLU A 127 -1.04 -17.04 11.12
N THR A 128 -0.36 -16.86 9.99
CA THR A 128 0.97 -16.22 9.94
C THR A 128 0.91 -14.78 10.44
N ALA A 129 -0.08 -13.99 10.03
CA ALA A 129 -0.25 -12.63 10.52
C ALA A 129 -0.47 -12.59 12.04
N VAL A 130 -1.30 -13.50 12.59
CA VAL A 130 -1.52 -13.65 14.03
C VAL A 130 -0.24 -13.99 14.78
N GLN A 131 0.55 -14.94 14.26
CA GLN A 131 1.82 -15.34 14.87
C GLN A 131 2.85 -14.23 14.88
N LEU A 132 2.98 -13.48 13.79
CA LEU A 132 3.91 -12.37 13.67
C LEU A 132 3.49 -11.16 14.51
N ASN A 133 2.19 -10.94 14.68
CA ASN A 133 1.60 -9.85 15.46
C ASN A 133 2.18 -8.47 15.08
N LEU A 134 2.39 -8.25 13.78
CA LEU A 134 2.84 -6.97 13.20
C LEU A 134 1.65 -6.20 12.62
N PRO A 135 1.71 -4.86 12.55
CA PRO A 135 0.76 -4.06 11.79
C PRO A 135 0.60 -4.56 10.35
N VAL A 136 -0.65 -4.58 9.86
CA VAL A 136 -0.97 -5.08 8.51
C VAL A 136 -1.74 -4.06 7.70
N CYS A 137 -1.43 -3.96 6.39
CA CYS A 137 -2.30 -3.38 5.38
C CYS A 137 -3.08 -4.50 4.72
N LEU A 138 -4.39 -4.52 4.93
CA LEU A 138 -5.34 -5.47 4.38
C LEU A 138 -5.98 -4.87 3.13
N MET A 139 -5.57 -5.32 1.92
CA MET A 139 -6.07 -4.75 0.68
C MET A 139 -7.16 -5.62 0.03
N HIS A 140 -8.13 -4.94 -0.61
CA HIS A 140 -9.13 -5.59 -1.45
C HIS A 140 -8.70 -5.65 -2.91
N MET A 141 -8.71 -6.85 -3.48
CA MET A 141 -8.57 -7.10 -4.91
C MET A 141 -9.64 -8.10 -5.38
N GLN A 142 -10.24 -7.86 -6.56
CA GLN A 142 -11.10 -8.85 -7.20
C GLN A 142 -10.30 -9.62 -8.25
N GLY A 143 -10.20 -10.95 -8.11
CA GLY A 143 -9.38 -11.80 -8.97
C GLY A 143 -7.91 -11.82 -8.58
N THR A 144 -7.03 -12.02 -9.56
CA THR A 144 -5.57 -12.02 -9.41
C THR A 144 -4.96 -10.89 -10.25
N PRO A 145 -3.70 -10.50 -10.06
CA PRO A 145 -3.06 -9.50 -10.92
C PRO A 145 -3.19 -9.79 -12.43
N GLU A 146 -3.21 -11.06 -12.82
CA GLU A 146 -3.37 -11.49 -14.22
C GLU A 146 -4.81 -11.31 -14.73
N THR A 147 -5.82 -11.54 -13.89
CA THR A 147 -7.22 -11.62 -14.28
C THR A 147 -8.09 -10.46 -13.81
N MET A 148 -7.62 -9.68 -12.84
CA MET A 148 -8.40 -8.66 -12.14
C MET A 148 -9.06 -7.60 -13.04
N GLN A 149 -8.53 -7.34 -14.22
CA GLN A 149 -9.09 -6.37 -15.16
C GLN A 149 -10.05 -7.01 -16.20
N GLN A 150 -10.26 -8.34 -16.12
CA GLN A 150 -11.18 -9.06 -16.99
C GLN A 150 -12.63 -8.93 -16.48
N ALA A 151 -13.29 -7.80 -16.79
CA ALA A 151 -14.68 -7.52 -16.45
C ALA A 151 -15.01 -7.53 -14.92
N PRO A 152 -14.36 -6.68 -14.09
CA PRO A 152 -14.71 -6.57 -12.67
C PRO A 152 -16.15 -6.11 -12.48
N ARG A 153 -16.89 -6.75 -11.54
CA ARG A 153 -18.32 -6.51 -11.33
C ARG A 153 -18.60 -6.21 -9.87
N TYR A 154 -19.34 -5.13 -9.63
CA TYR A 154 -19.86 -4.72 -8.32
C TYR A 154 -21.29 -4.23 -8.51
N VAL A 155 -22.15 -4.38 -7.53
CA VAL A 155 -23.47 -3.75 -7.48
C VAL A 155 -23.31 -2.29 -7.01
N ASP A 156 -22.57 -2.09 -5.93
CA ASP A 156 -22.13 -0.80 -5.41
C ASP A 156 -20.65 -0.94 -4.99
N ALA A 157 -19.75 -0.50 -5.85
CA ALA A 157 -18.32 -0.75 -5.64
C ALA A 157 -17.80 -0.20 -4.32
N ALA A 158 -18.25 0.97 -3.87
CA ALA A 158 -17.81 1.56 -2.62
C ALA A 158 -18.25 0.71 -1.41
N ARG A 159 -19.52 0.28 -1.38
CA ARG A 159 -20.07 -0.52 -0.30
C ARG A 159 -19.59 -1.97 -0.33
N ASP A 160 -19.55 -2.58 -1.51
CA ASP A 160 -19.15 -3.98 -1.67
C ASP A 160 -17.70 -4.17 -1.21
N VAL A 161 -16.80 -3.25 -1.59
CA VAL A 161 -15.40 -3.26 -1.16
C VAL A 161 -15.26 -2.99 0.34
N ALA A 162 -16.00 -2.01 0.89
CA ALA A 162 -15.97 -1.72 2.32
C ALA A 162 -16.48 -2.91 3.14
N ASN A 163 -17.59 -3.52 2.73
CA ASN A 163 -18.16 -4.69 3.41
C ASN A 163 -17.19 -5.87 3.40
N TRP A 164 -16.53 -6.12 2.27
CA TRP A 164 -15.54 -7.20 2.16
C TRP A 164 -14.35 -6.95 3.10
N LEU A 165 -13.79 -5.74 3.09
CA LEU A 165 -12.66 -5.38 3.96
C LEU A 165 -13.00 -5.52 5.44
N HIS A 166 -14.18 -5.04 5.85
CA HIS A 166 -14.61 -5.17 7.24
C HIS A 166 -14.85 -6.64 7.64
N ALA A 167 -15.46 -7.44 6.76
CA ALA A 167 -15.66 -8.86 7.03
C ALA A 167 -14.32 -9.62 7.13
N GLN A 168 -13.35 -9.30 6.28
CA GLN A 168 -12.02 -9.91 6.33
C GLN A 168 -11.24 -9.48 7.59
N ALA A 169 -11.34 -8.20 7.98
CA ALA A 169 -10.76 -7.71 9.23
C ALA A 169 -11.41 -8.38 10.45
N ASP A 170 -12.72 -8.58 10.45
CA ASP A 170 -13.43 -9.29 11.50
C ASP A 170 -12.98 -10.76 11.58
N ALA A 171 -12.78 -11.44 10.45
CA ALA A 171 -12.23 -12.80 10.42
C ALA A 171 -10.80 -12.87 11.00
N MET A 172 -9.95 -11.87 10.74
CA MET A 172 -8.62 -11.79 11.35
C MET A 172 -8.72 -11.60 12.88
N VAL A 173 -9.63 -10.73 13.36
CA VAL A 173 -9.85 -10.50 14.79
C VAL A 173 -10.40 -11.77 15.47
N GLU A 174 -11.34 -12.47 14.85
CA GLU A 174 -11.86 -13.77 15.34
C GLU A 174 -10.76 -14.84 15.44
N ALA A 175 -9.78 -14.79 14.53
CA ALA A 175 -8.58 -15.65 14.58
C ALA A 175 -7.57 -15.24 15.66
N GLY A 176 -7.80 -14.13 16.38
CA GLY A 176 -6.96 -13.65 17.49
C GLY A 176 -6.02 -12.50 17.11
N PHE A 177 -6.15 -11.91 15.92
CA PHE A 177 -5.34 -10.74 15.53
C PHE A 177 -5.82 -9.46 16.24
N SER A 178 -4.88 -8.60 16.64
CA SER A 178 -5.23 -7.33 17.31
C SER A 178 -5.87 -6.34 16.34
N PRO A 179 -7.08 -5.81 16.63
CA PRO A 179 -7.72 -4.84 15.73
C PRO A 179 -6.94 -3.54 15.57
N ASP A 180 -6.13 -3.12 16.56
CA ASP A 180 -5.33 -1.90 16.50
C ASP A 180 -4.16 -1.99 15.50
N LEU A 181 -3.85 -3.19 15.04
CA LEU A 181 -2.78 -3.45 14.05
C LEU A 181 -3.31 -3.49 12.61
N ILE A 182 -4.62 -3.42 12.38
CA ILE A 182 -5.22 -3.50 11.05
C ILE A 182 -5.36 -2.12 10.42
N CYS A 183 -4.89 -1.98 9.17
CA CYS A 183 -5.16 -0.87 8.28
C CYS A 183 -5.83 -1.41 7.00
N LEU A 184 -6.90 -0.78 6.52
CA LEU A 184 -7.63 -1.20 5.33
C LEU A 184 -7.10 -0.48 4.09
N ASP A 185 -7.01 -1.17 2.94
CA ASP A 185 -6.76 -0.54 1.64
C ASP A 185 -7.87 -0.98 0.65
N PRO A 186 -8.67 -0.05 0.12
CA PRO A 186 -9.71 -0.38 -0.86
C PRO A 186 -9.15 -0.86 -2.20
N GLY A 187 -7.84 -0.81 -2.44
CA GLY A 187 -7.19 -1.35 -3.62
C GLY A 187 -7.60 -0.64 -4.91
N ILE A 188 -7.43 0.69 -4.98
CA ILE A 188 -7.69 1.47 -6.21
C ILE A 188 -6.90 0.88 -7.38
N GLY A 189 -7.59 0.56 -8.48
CA GLY A 189 -6.99 -0.02 -9.69
C GLY A 189 -6.85 -1.55 -9.68
N PHE A 190 -7.16 -2.23 -8.58
CA PHE A 190 -7.12 -3.69 -8.46
C PHE A 190 -8.51 -4.30 -8.67
N GLY A 191 -8.77 -4.82 -9.87
CA GLY A 191 -10.08 -5.39 -10.21
C GLY A 191 -11.21 -4.36 -10.18
N LYS A 192 -11.00 -3.16 -10.74
CA LYS A 192 -11.95 -2.04 -10.68
C LYS A 192 -11.94 -1.23 -11.99
N THR A 193 -13.12 -0.85 -12.48
CA THR A 193 -13.26 0.10 -13.58
C THR A 193 -12.94 1.54 -13.14
N LEU A 194 -12.98 2.50 -14.06
CA LEU A 194 -12.85 3.92 -13.71
C LEU A 194 -13.94 4.33 -12.72
N ASP A 195 -15.21 4.04 -13.05
CA ASP A 195 -16.35 4.43 -12.21
C ASP A 195 -16.30 3.79 -10.82
N HIS A 196 -15.87 2.53 -10.73
CA HIS A 196 -15.65 1.85 -9.44
C HIS A 196 -14.61 2.57 -8.60
N ASN A 197 -13.48 2.97 -9.19
CA ASN A 197 -12.42 3.69 -8.46
C ASN A 197 -12.89 5.07 -8.00
N LEU A 198 -13.62 5.81 -8.85
CA LEU A 198 -14.17 7.12 -8.47
C LEU A 198 -15.22 6.99 -7.37
N SER A 199 -16.11 5.99 -7.45
CA SER A 199 -17.10 5.71 -6.40
C SER A 199 -16.43 5.44 -5.06
N ILE A 200 -15.37 4.61 -5.02
CA ILE A 200 -14.62 4.31 -3.79
C ILE A 200 -13.98 5.58 -3.21
N MET A 201 -13.31 6.38 -4.02
CA MET A 201 -12.63 7.59 -3.56
C MET A 201 -13.59 8.67 -3.05
N THR A 202 -14.80 8.74 -3.60
CA THR A 202 -15.82 9.72 -3.17
C THR A 202 -16.61 9.29 -1.93
N HIS A 203 -16.50 8.02 -1.52
CA HIS A 203 -17.17 7.48 -0.33
C HIS A 203 -16.15 7.00 0.72
N TRP A 204 -15.07 7.75 0.92
CA TRP A 204 -13.95 7.39 1.78
C TRP A 204 -14.36 7.05 3.22
N SER A 205 -15.37 7.71 3.74
CA SER A 205 -15.91 7.48 5.10
C SER A 205 -16.41 6.06 5.37
N LEU A 206 -16.63 5.24 4.33
CA LEU A 206 -16.99 3.83 4.50
C LEU A 206 -15.82 2.97 4.98
N TYR A 207 -14.59 3.41 4.77
CA TYR A 207 -13.37 2.67 5.11
C TYR A 207 -12.80 3.06 6.46
N GLU A 208 -12.87 4.34 6.84
CA GLU A 208 -12.34 4.86 8.11
C GLU A 208 -13.39 4.86 9.24
N THR A 209 -13.92 3.70 9.56
CA THR A 209 -14.94 3.56 10.62
C THR A 209 -14.38 2.97 11.91
N ARG A 210 -13.76 1.80 11.84
CA ARG A 210 -13.18 1.03 12.96
C ARG A 210 -11.66 0.91 12.85
N PHE A 211 -11.15 1.03 11.64
CA PHE A 211 -9.74 0.86 11.30
C PHE A 211 -9.27 2.08 10.51
N PRO A 212 -7.99 2.48 10.58
CA PRO A 212 -7.44 3.43 9.63
C PRO A 212 -7.44 2.84 8.22
N ALA A 213 -7.41 3.72 7.22
CA ALA A 213 -7.35 3.29 5.84
C ALA A 213 -6.20 3.95 5.07
N LEU A 214 -5.55 3.14 4.21
CA LEU A 214 -4.45 3.53 3.34
C LEU A 214 -4.97 3.74 1.91
N LEU A 215 -4.49 4.78 1.25
CA LEU A 215 -4.81 5.08 -0.14
C LEU A 215 -3.57 4.97 -1.04
N GLY A 216 -3.62 4.06 -2.00
CA GLY A 216 -2.64 3.97 -3.08
C GLY A 216 -3.22 4.45 -4.41
N VAL A 217 -2.99 5.73 -4.79
CA VAL A 217 -3.46 6.31 -6.07
C VAL A 217 -2.33 6.74 -7.01
N SER A 218 -1.08 6.66 -6.53
CA SER A 218 0.08 7.20 -7.22
C SER A 218 0.30 6.53 -8.58
N ARG A 219 0.30 7.33 -9.63
CA ARG A 219 0.55 6.96 -11.04
C ARG A 219 -0.44 5.94 -11.63
N LYS A 220 -1.58 5.68 -10.97
CA LYS A 220 -2.52 4.62 -11.36
C LYS A 220 -3.29 4.92 -12.66
N SER A 221 -3.74 3.84 -13.31
CA SER A 221 -4.36 3.86 -14.64
C SER A 221 -5.72 4.59 -14.70
N PHE A 222 -6.39 4.82 -13.55
CA PHE A 222 -7.61 5.63 -13.55
C PHE A 222 -7.34 7.07 -14.02
N ILE A 223 -6.15 7.63 -13.70
CA ILE A 223 -5.71 8.95 -14.16
C ILE A 223 -5.54 8.96 -15.69
N GLN A 224 -4.90 7.91 -16.24
CA GLN A 224 -4.81 7.72 -17.69
C GLN A 224 -6.20 7.70 -18.34
N LYS A 225 -7.16 6.97 -17.76
CA LYS A 225 -8.51 6.86 -18.32
C LYS A 225 -9.27 8.19 -18.33
N ILE A 226 -8.93 9.13 -17.42
CA ILE A 226 -9.54 10.46 -17.36
C ILE A 226 -8.89 11.41 -18.40
N MET A 227 -7.56 11.42 -18.49
CA MET A 227 -6.84 12.47 -19.22
C MET A 227 -6.05 11.96 -20.44
N GLY A 228 -6.04 10.66 -20.71
CA GLY A 228 -5.34 10.08 -21.85
C GLY A 228 -3.82 9.94 -21.70
N GLU A 229 -3.22 10.26 -20.52
CA GLU A 229 -1.77 10.18 -20.34
C GLU A 229 -1.30 8.74 -20.13
N GLU A 230 -0.61 8.20 -21.10
CA GLU A 230 -0.10 6.81 -21.07
C GLU A 230 1.13 6.65 -20.18
N ASP A 231 2.01 7.65 -20.15
CA ASP A 231 3.21 7.63 -19.33
C ASP A 231 2.87 7.77 -17.84
N ALA A 232 3.11 6.71 -17.08
CA ALA A 232 2.82 6.69 -15.65
C ALA A 232 3.58 7.78 -14.86
N ALA A 233 4.80 8.15 -15.30
CA ALA A 233 5.59 9.18 -14.64
C ALA A 233 4.97 10.58 -14.76
N LYS A 234 4.21 10.82 -15.84
CA LYS A 234 3.54 12.10 -16.08
C LYS A 234 2.18 12.24 -15.38
N ARG A 235 1.71 11.20 -14.68
CA ARG A 235 0.44 11.20 -13.94
C ARG A 235 0.55 11.85 -12.54
N LEU A 236 1.70 12.44 -12.21
CA LEU A 236 1.94 13.06 -10.90
C LEU A 236 0.87 14.11 -10.53
N PRO A 237 0.47 15.07 -11.38
CA PRO A 237 -0.56 16.05 -11.00
C PRO A 237 -1.89 15.40 -10.60
N GLY A 238 -2.33 14.39 -11.36
CA GLY A 238 -3.55 13.63 -11.04
C GLY A 238 -3.42 12.84 -9.73
N SER A 239 -2.23 12.28 -9.44
CA SER A 239 -1.96 11.57 -8.20
C SER A 239 -2.06 12.51 -6.98
N LEU A 240 -1.50 13.73 -7.07
CA LEU A 240 -1.55 14.73 -6.00
C LEU A 240 -2.96 15.22 -5.71
N ILE A 241 -3.74 15.50 -6.77
CA ILE A 241 -5.15 15.92 -6.62
C ILE A 241 -5.98 14.82 -5.97
N ALA A 242 -5.81 13.56 -6.38
CA ALA A 242 -6.55 12.45 -5.79
C ALA A 242 -6.16 12.24 -4.31
N ALA A 243 -4.89 12.38 -3.95
CA ALA A 243 -4.41 12.31 -2.57
C ALA A 243 -4.98 13.46 -1.71
N ALA A 244 -4.94 14.69 -2.19
CA ALA A 244 -5.49 15.85 -1.49
C ALA A 244 -7.01 15.74 -1.28
N ALA A 245 -7.74 15.26 -2.29
CA ALA A 245 -9.19 15.03 -2.17
C ALA A 245 -9.53 13.97 -1.10
N ALA A 246 -8.73 12.90 -1.00
CA ALA A 246 -8.91 11.89 0.04
C ALA A 246 -8.50 12.41 1.43
N TYR A 247 -7.44 13.24 1.50
CA TYR A 247 -7.00 13.86 2.76
C TYR A 247 -8.12 14.73 3.37
N ARG A 248 -8.83 15.50 2.55
CA ARG A 248 -10.03 16.26 2.98
C ARG A 248 -11.14 15.39 3.55
N GLN A 249 -11.27 14.16 3.08
CA GLN A 249 -12.25 13.20 3.56
C GLN A 249 -11.79 12.40 4.78
N GLY A 250 -10.59 12.67 5.32
CA GLY A 250 -10.07 12.03 6.53
C GLY A 250 -8.90 11.07 6.29
N CYS A 251 -8.59 10.67 5.06
CA CYS A 251 -7.45 9.78 4.78
C CYS A 251 -6.14 10.34 5.35
N ARG A 252 -5.40 9.48 6.06
CA ARG A 252 -4.13 9.87 6.69
C ARG A 252 -2.94 8.98 6.29
N LEU A 253 -3.16 7.90 5.55
CA LEU A 253 -2.10 7.00 5.10
C LEU A 253 -2.08 6.96 3.57
N PHE A 254 -0.92 7.22 2.95
CA PHE A 254 -0.77 7.33 1.51
C PHE A 254 0.42 6.50 1.03
N ARG A 255 0.18 5.55 0.10
CA ARG A 255 1.22 4.75 -0.55
C ARG A 255 1.58 5.36 -1.90
N VAL A 256 2.82 5.84 -2.06
CA VAL A 256 3.21 6.69 -3.19
C VAL A 256 4.60 6.37 -3.75
N HIS A 257 4.80 6.67 -5.06
CA HIS A 257 6.12 6.69 -5.69
C HIS A 257 6.84 8.04 -5.50
N ASP A 258 6.07 9.13 -5.50
CA ASP A 258 6.57 10.51 -5.54
C ASP A 258 6.41 11.15 -4.15
N VAL A 259 7.36 10.86 -3.24
CA VAL A 259 7.24 11.25 -1.82
C VAL A 259 7.28 12.76 -1.63
N ALA A 260 8.35 13.44 -2.04
CA ALA A 260 8.50 14.89 -1.79
C ALA A 260 7.34 15.74 -2.33
N PRO A 261 6.85 15.54 -3.59
CA PRO A 261 5.68 16.25 -4.08
C PRO A 261 4.41 15.96 -3.29
N THR A 262 4.23 14.70 -2.83
CA THR A 262 3.04 14.31 -2.04
C THR A 262 3.08 14.96 -0.66
N VAL A 263 4.22 14.92 0.03
CA VAL A 263 4.41 15.61 1.33
C VAL A 263 4.08 17.10 1.20
N GLN A 264 4.61 17.76 0.17
CA GLN A 264 4.33 19.18 -0.08
C GLN A 264 2.84 19.44 -0.32
N ALA A 265 2.20 18.66 -1.19
CA ALA A 265 0.79 18.84 -1.53
C ALA A 265 -0.12 18.65 -0.29
N LEU A 266 0.14 17.61 0.51
CA LEU A 266 -0.66 17.32 1.70
C LEU A 266 -0.40 18.30 2.85
N ALA A 267 0.81 18.87 2.96
CA ALA A 267 1.09 19.92 3.93
C ALA A 267 0.33 21.24 3.58
N VAL A 268 0.25 21.59 2.29
CA VAL A 268 -0.55 22.72 1.84
C VAL A 268 -2.03 22.49 2.10
N GLU A 269 -2.51 21.27 1.80
CA GLU A 269 -3.91 20.88 2.04
C GLU A 269 -4.28 20.96 3.53
N ASP A 270 -3.39 20.47 4.41
CA ASP A 270 -3.58 20.54 5.86
C ASP A 270 -3.69 21.99 6.35
N ALA A 271 -2.80 22.86 5.88
CA ALA A 271 -2.83 24.28 6.22
C ALA A 271 -4.14 24.97 5.77
N LEU A 272 -4.67 24.60 4.57
CA LEU A 272 -5.95 25.12 4.07
C LEU A 272 -7.13 24.65 4.91
N ILE A 273 -7.13 23.40 5.36
CA ILE A 273 -8.16 22.85 6.26
C ILE A 273 -8.13 23.58 7.60
N GLN A 274 -6.95 23.75 8.20
CA GLN A 274 -6.81 24.45 9.49
C GLN A 274 -7.24 25.91 9.42
N ALA A 275 -6.97 26.60 8.32
CA ALA A 275 -7.36 27.99 8.10
C ALA A 275 -8.88 28.16 7.86
N SER A 276 -9.63 27.09 7.59
CA SER A 276 -11.07 27.13 7.35
C SER A 276 -11.93 26.91 8.62
N HIS A 277 -11.28 26.65 9.75
CA HIS A 277 -11.88 26.48 11.08
C HIS A 277 -11.47 27.62 12.02
#